data_848ba5288359870bc1b977e0533b3c0e
#
_entry.id   848ba5288359870bc1b977e0533b3c0e
#
_cell.length_a   1.000
_cell.length_b   1.000
_cell.length_c   1.000
_cell.angle_alpha   90.00
_cell.angle_beta   90.00
_cell.angle_gamma   90.00
#
_symmetry.space_group_name_H-M   'P 1'
#
loop_
_entity.id
_entity.type
_entity.pdbx_description
1 polymer ?
#
loop_
_entity_poly.entity_id
_entity_poly.type
_entity_poly.pdbx_seq_one_letter_code
_entity_poly.pdbx_strand_id
1 'polypeptide(L)'
;MKKIAKISISFLLVLTVVFSLAAPAFAAEKKCDCGEEPVIYVAALGSATLYDKAGTEDEEVVFRPETEAYLKLVGSLLLPIGRLIIDKNYDAFGKSLSEAVNSVFGKLANAENGDSTPNITTKEELPTDPAHGLDYSYYFGYDFRADPLVVADDLNAYVEHVKKLTGHDQVRFKASSMGGVMAMAYFAEYGHEDIKSVIFQNCPIKGTAVAGALFCGEVEIHPTALYRYASTAITTMVPGVGGKILNVLVETLNKAGVFKALTDFAGGLVDKLVDQVFEESLVPVFKANCGIWAFVPDEYYENAKKFMLGDKPNEELLARIDAYHYGVQGKADEILQGLIADGVPVMIVSATNVQRTPLVTAWKNDSDGTVDTKYSSVGATVADHGEKLAADYKQKNTECGHNHISPDKRIDASTCALPEQTWFVKDMMHCTTHDGHQALYRWFQENDDSVQTIHSNKDYPQFLQNDIENNKLVPEK
;
A
#
# COMPACT_ATOMS: atom_id res chain seq x y z
N MET A 1 -56.28 -46.19 -10.55
CA MET A 1 -55.81 -45.36 -9.41
C MET A 1 -54.83 -46.10 -8.48
N LYS A 2 -55.08 -47.36 -8.04
CA LYS A 2 -54.16 -48.08 -7.13
C LYS A 2 -52.78 -48.43 -7.73
N LYS A 3 -52.61 -48.59 -9.06
CA LYS A 3 -51.29 -48.85 -9.68
C LYS A 3 -50.40 -47.60 -9.82
N ILE A 4 -51.00 -46.45 -10.00
CA ILE A 4 -50.25 -45.20 -10.13
C ILE A 4 -49.71 -44.76 -8.77
N ALA A 5 -50.46 -44.96 -7.67
CA ALA A 5 -50.01 -44.67 -6.31
C ALA A 5 -48.82 -45.54 -5.87
N LYS A 6 -48.76 -46.82 -6.31
CA LYS A 6 -47.60 -47.72 -5.96
C LYS A 6 -46.33 -47.31 -6.71
N ILE A 7 -46.41 -46.84 -7.96
CA ILE A 7 -45.26 -46.37 -8.75
C ILE A 7 -44.71 -45.05 -8.16
N SER A 8 -45.60 -44.13 -7.76
CA SER A 8 -45.19 -42.87 -7.13
C SER A 8 -44.52 -43.07 -5.79
N ILE A 9 -44.96 -44.01 -4.94
CA ILE A 9 -44.36 -44.33 -3.66
C ILE A 9 -42.99 -45.01 -3.84
N SER A 10 -42.85 -45.94 -4.81
CA SER A 10 -41.59 -46.59 -5.14
C SER A 10 -40.55 -45.56 -5.71
N PHE A 11 -40.99 -44.60 -6.49
CA PHE A 11 -40.10 -43.54 -7.01
C PHE A 11 -39.66 -42.57 -5.90
N LEU A 12 -40.54 -42.24 -4.95
CA LEU A 12 -40.21 -41.40 -3.80
C LEU A 12 -39.21 -42.10 -2.84
N LEU A 13 -39.39 -43.44 -2.64
CA LEU A 13 -38.46 -44.22 -1.82
C LEU A 13 -37.07 -44.38 -2.47
N VAL A 14 -37.01 -44.54 -3.79
CA VAL A 14 -35.72 -44.57 -4.53
C VAL A 14 -35.05 -43.21 -4.49
N LEU A 15 -35.77 -42.08 -4.63
CA LEU A 15 -35.24 -40.74 -4.49
C LEU A 15 -34.72 -40.48 -3.07
N THR A 16 -35.42 -40.91 -2.01
CA THR A 16 -34.93 -40.72 -0.64
C THR A 16 -33.71 -41.60 -0.34
N VAL A 17 -33.58 -42.80 -0.89
CA VAL A 17 -32.40 -43.64 -0.74
C VAL A 17 -31.21 -43.09 -1.56
N VAL A 18 -31.47 -42.57 -2.76
CA VAL A 18 -30.40 -41.92 -3.58
C VAL A 18 -29.92 -40.60 -2.93
N PHE A 19 -30.82 -39.80 -2.34
CA PHE A 19 -30.40 -38.60 -1.57
C PHE A 19 -29.73 -38.94 -0.25
N SER A 20 -30.04 -40.06 0.40
CA SER A 20 -29.32 -40.47 1.61
C SER A 20 -27.98 -41.16 1.33
N LEU A 21 -27.73 -41.65 0.09
CA LEU A 21 -26.43 -42.17 -0.35
C LEU A 21 -25.56 -41.10 -1.04
N ALA A 22 -26.14 -39.96 -1.39
CA ALA A 22 -25.45 -38.80 -1.97
C ALA A 22 -25.30 -37.64 -0.98
N ALA A 23 -25.56 -37.83 0.30
CA ALA A 23 -25.00 -36.93 1.29
C ALA A 23 -23.48 -37.09 1.18
N PRO A 24 -22.69 -36.08 0.74
CA PRO A 24 -21.27 -36.14 0.98
C PRO A 24 -21.14 -36.42 2.48
N ALA A 25 -20.40 -37.47 2.84
CA ALA A 25 -19.88 -37.56 4.19
C ALA A 25 -19.08 -36.24 4.33
N PHE A 26 -19.65 -35.25 4.99
CA PHE A 26 -18.86 -34.19 5.58
C PHE A 26 -17.96 -34.96 6.57
N ALA A 27 -16.77 -35.36 6.10
CA ALA A 27 -15.68 -35.64 6.98
C ALA A 27 -15.62 -34.37 7.84
N ALA A 28 -15.87 -34.50 9.14
CA ALA A 28 -15.68 -33.40 10.07
C ALA A 28 -14.29 -32.82 9.74
N GLU A 29 -14.24 -31.58 9.28
CA GLU A 29 -12.99 -30.93 8.95
C GLU A 29 -12.11 -31.08 10.18
N LYS A 30 -10.94 -31.70 10.00
CA LYS A 30 -10.06 -32.01 11.12
C LYS A 30 -9.50 -30.68 11.61
N LYS A 31 -10.04 -30.18 12.72
CA LYS A 31 -9.56 -28.97 13.36
C LYS A 31 -8.09 -29.14 13.75
N CYS A 32 -7.25 -28.18 13.40
CA CYS A 32 -5.86 -28.10 13.84
C CYS A 32 -5.79 -27.32 15.16
N ASP A 33 -5.28 -27.96 16.21
CA ASP A 33 -5.11 -27.36 17.54
C ASP A 33 -3.61 -27.11 17.85
N CYS A 34 -2.77 -26.84 16.84
CA CYS A 34 -1.33 -26.65 17.04
C CYS A 34 -0.97 -25.28 17.64
N GLY A 35 -1.88 -24.30 17.63
CA GLY A 35 -1.63 -22.92 18.10
C GLY A 35 -0.80 -22.06 17.13
N GLU A 36 -0.58 -22.55 15.90
CA GLU A 36 0.19 -21.86 14.87
C GLU A 36 -0.69 -21.48 13.68
N GLU A 37 -1.59 -20.52 13.87
CA GLU A 37 -2.49 -20.04 12.83
C GLU A 37 -1.73 -19.61 11.57
N PRO A 38 -2.31 -19.85 10.37
CA PRO A 38 -1.69 -19.50 9.10
C PRO A 38 -1.53 -17.97 8.93
N VAL A 39 -0.45 -17.56 8.29
CA VAL A 39 -0.18 -16.16 7.96
C VAL A 39 -0.60 -15.90 6.52
N ILE A 40 -1.46 -14.91 6.29
CA ILE A 40 -1.76 -14.38 4.96
C ILE A 40 -0.98 -13.07 4.79
N TYR A 41 -0.09 -13.04 3.80
CA TYR A 41 0.57 -11.82 3.36
C TYR A 41 -0.32 -11.09 2.36
N VAL A 42 -0.95 -9.99 2.81
CA VAL A 42 -1.73 -9.11 1.95
C VAL A 42 -0.77 -8.15 1.26
N ALA A 43 -0.59 -8.35 -0.02
CA ALA A 43 0.57 -7.85 -0.74
C ALA A 43 0.47 -6.37 -1.13
N ALA A 44 1.61 -5.75 -1.44
CA ALA A 44 1.71 -4.36 -1.86
C ALA A 44 1.17 -4.14 -3.29
N LEU A 45 1.04 -2.87 -3.70
CA LEU A 45 0.70 -2.48 -5.07
C LEU A 45 1.63 -3.15 -6.09
N GLY A 46 1.04 -3.69 -7.15
CA GLY A 46 1.79 -4.34 -8.22
C GLY A 46 2.35 -5.72 -7.86
N SER A 47 1.88 -6.32 -6.79
CA SER A 47 2.26 -7.64 -6.31
C SER A 47 1.76 -8.77 -7.22
N ALA A 48 0.66 -8.56 -7.93
CA ALA A 48 0.16 -9.45 -8.97
C ALA A 48 0.50 -8.90 -10.36
N THR A 49 0.87 -9.79 -11.28
CA THR A 49 1.00 -9.44 -12.69
C THR A 49 -0.39 -9.31 -13.33
N LEU A 50 -0.60 -8.24 -14.09
CA LEU A 50 -1.83 -8.05 -14.86
C LEU A 50 -1.64 -8.51 -16.29
N TYR A 51 -2.60 -9.27 -16.79
CA TYR A 51 -2.62 -9.83 -18.13
C TYR A 51 -3.84 -9.34 -18.89
N ASP A 52 -3.66 -8.92 -20.14
CA ASP A 52 -4.76 -8.79 -21.10
C ASP A 52 -5.03 -10.17 -21.70
N LYS A 53 -6.32 -10.51 -21.85
CA LYS A 53 -6.80 -11.79 -22.42
C LYS A 53 -6.16 -13.03 -21.79
N ALA A 54 -6.02 -13.04 -20.46
CA ALA A 54 -5.41 -14.14 -19.73
C ALA A 54 -5.95 -15.52 -20.13
N GLY A 55 -5.05 -16.49 -20.33
CA GLY A 55 -5.39 -17.86 -20.69
C GLY A 55 -5.75 -18.10 -22.17
N THR A 56 -5.60 -17.09 -23.04
CA THR A 56 -5.83 -17.21 -24.49
C THR A 56 -4.50 -17.22 -25.26
N GLU A 57 -4.55 -17.54 -26.58
CA GLU A 57 -3.37 -17.44 -27.46
C GLU A 57 -2.87 -15.99 -27.65
N ASP A 58 -3.75 -15.00 -27.44
CA ASP A 58 -3.44 -13.58 -27.55
C ASP A 58 -3.11 -12.94 -26.19
N GLU A 59 -2.71 -13.73 -25.20
CA GLU A 59 -2.36 -13.24 -23.88
C GLU A 59 -1.15 -12.29 -23.91
N GLU A 60 -1.29 -11.14 -23.28
CA GLU A 60 -0.23 -10.13 -23.15
C GLU A 60 -0.08 -9.68 -21.70
N VAL A 61 1.17 -9.54 -21.21
CA VAL A 61 1.45 -8.89 -19.93
C VAL A 61 1.23 -7.39 -20.07
N VAL A 62 0.28 -6.85 -19.31
CA VAL A 62 -0.07 -5.42 -19.30
C VAL A 62 0.72 -4.66 -18.25
N PHE A 63 0.93 -5.28 -17.10
CA PHE A 63 1.67 -4.70 -15.98
C PHE A 63 2.44 -5.78 -15.24
N ARG A 64 3.74 -5.53 -15.08
CA ARG A 64 4.62 -6.30 -14.21
C ARG A 64 5.57 -5.30 -13.54
N PRO A 65 5.78 -5.36 -12.24
CA PRO A 65 6.62 -4.41 -11.51
C PRO A 65 8.13 -4.68 -11.75
N GLU A 66 8.54 -4.83 -13.00
CA GLU A 66 9.95 -5.06 -13.37
C GLU A 66 10.67 -3.74 -13.68
N THR A 67 11.88 -3.61 -13.17
CA THR A 67 12.77 -2.46 -13.36
C THR A 67 12.99 -2.14 -14.85
N GLU A 68 12.91 -3.15 -15.74
CA GLU A 68 13.15 -3.01 -17.17
C GLU A 68 12.13 -2.10 -17.88
N ALA A 69 10.85 -2.13 -17.48
CA ALA A 69 9.83 -1.27 -18.07
C ALA A 69 10.10 0.22 -17.76
N TYR A 70 10.52 0.51 -16.54
CA TYR A 70 10.91 1.86 -16.14
C TYR A 70 12.20 2.33 -16.83
N LEU A 71 13.16 1.46 -17.02
CA LEU A 71 14.38 1.77 -17.77
C LEU A 71 14.09 2.06 -19.24
N LYS A 72 13.16 1.33 -19.85
CA LYS A 72 12.69 1.59 -21.23
C LYS A 72 11.99 2.93 -21.32
N LEU A 73 11.10 3.26 -20.35
CA LEU A 73 10.42 4.56 -20.26
C LEU A 73 11.44 5.71 -20.19
N VAL A 74 12.39 5.64 -19.26
CA VAL A 74 13.46 6.64 -19.12
C VAL A 74 14.31 6.72 -20.41
N GLY A 75 14.69 5.58 -20.99
CA GLY A 75 15.45 5.50 -22.23
C GLY A 75 14.72 6.15 -23.42
N SER A 76 13.41 5.97 -23.53
CA SER A 76 12.60 6.56 -24.61
C SER A 76 12.56 8.09 -24.56
N LEU A 77 12.77 8.69 -23.39
CA LEU A 77 12.74 10.14 -23.18
C LEU A 77 14.10 10.83 -23.43
N LEU A 78 15.22 10.09 -23.50
CA LEU A 78 16.55 10.69 -23.64
C LEU A 78 16.69 11.52 -24.93
N LEU A 79 16.21 11.00 -26.08
CA LEU A 79 16.27 11.73 -27.33
C LEU A 79 15.30 12.92 -27.39
N PRO A 80 14.04 12.81 -26.96
CA PRO A 80 13.13 13.94 -26.78
C PRO A 80 13.72 15.04 -25.87
N ILE A 81 14.34 14.70 -24.74
CA ILE A 81 15.00 15.65 -23.83
C ILE A 81 16.16 16.35 -24.56
N GLY A 82 17.00 15.63 -25.29
CA GLY A 82 18.09 16.21 -26.08
C GLY A 82 17.58 17.21 -27.11
N ARG A 83 16.50 16.91 -27.83
CA ARG A 83 15.85 17.82 -28.78
C ARG A 83 15.23 19.03 -28.07
N LEU A 84 14.57 18.84 -26.94
CA LEU A 84 13.99 19.94 -26.18
C LEU A 84 15.05 20.97 -25.75
N ILE A 85 16.25 20.53 -25.35
CA ILE A 85 17.34 21.42 -24.96
C ILE A 85 17.81 22.26 -26.17
N ILE A 86 17.82 21.68 -27.37
CA ILE A 86 18.29 22.36 -28.60
C ILE A 86 17.20 23.25 -29.19
N ASP A 87 16.01 22.69 -29.40
CA ASP A 87 14.95 23.29 -30.19
C ASP A 87 13.94 24.08 -29.36
N LYS A 88 13.93 23.87 -28.03
CA LYS A 88 12.95 24.41 -27.07
C LYS A 88 11.49 24.21 -27.49
N ASN A 89 11.23 23.10 -28.19
CA ASN A 89 9.90 22.72 -28.63
C ASN A 89 9.20 21.91 -27.53
N TYR A 90 8.50 22.61 -26.64
CA TYR A 90 7.82 22.03 -25.49
C TYR A 90 6.65 21.15 -25.91
N ASP A 91 5.86 21.54 -26.92
CA ASP A 91 4.68 20.78 -27.37
C ASP A 91 5.09 19.41 -27.93
N ALA A 92 6.16 19.36 -28.73
CA ALA A 92 6.68 18.10 -29.25
C ALA A 92 7.24 17.20 -28.13
N PHE A 93 7.84 17.80 -27.11
CA PHE A 93 8.31 17.04 -25.94
C PHE A 93 7.14 16.54 -25.11
N GLY A 94 6.14 17.36 -24.83
CA GLY A 94 4.91 16.99 -24.12
C GLY A 94 4.22 15.79 -24.77
N LYS A 95 4.06 15.84 -26.09
CA LYS A 95 3.51 14.73 -26.87
C LYS A 95 4.35 13.45 -26.71
N SER A 96 5.68 13.54 -26.82
CA SER A 96 6.56 12.37 -26.63
C SER A 96 6.48 11.81 -25.20
N LEU A 97 6.30 12.68 -24.19
CA LEU A 97 6.14 12.28 -22.81
C LEU A 97 4.79 11.58 -22.59
N SER A 98 3.70 12.15 -23.11
CA SER A 98 2.36 11.55 -23.07
C SER A 98 2.35 10.19 -23.78
N GLU A 99 2.94 10.07 -24.96
CA GLU A 99 3.09 8.80 -25.68
C GLU A 99 3.88 7.77 -24.88
N ALA A 100 4.98 8.18 -24.23
CA ALA A 100 5.80 7.30 -23.41
C ALA A 100 5.04 6.81 -22.16
N VAL A 101 4.33 7.70 -21.45
CA VAL A 101 3.48 7.35 -20.30
C VAL A 101 2.37 6.40 -20.73
N ASN A 102 1.67 6.71 -21.82
CA ASN A 102 0.57 5.87 -22.32
C ASN A 102 1.06 4.50 -22.81
N SER A 103 2.30 4.39 -23.31
CA SER A 103 2.86 3.08 -23.71
C SER A 103 3.05 2.13 -22.53
N VAL A 104 3.26 2.67 -21.30
CA VAL A 104 3.44 1.88 -20.07
C VAL A 104 2.14 1.71 -19.30
N PHE A 105 1.37 2.79 -19.17
CA PHE A 105 0.22 2.85 -18.26
C PHE A 105 -1.13 2.91 -18.98
N GLY A 106 -1.17 3.18 -20.30
CA GLY A 106 -2.44 3.40 -21.00
C GLY A 106 -3.43 2.24 -20.95
N LYS A 107 -2.91 1.00 -20.87
CA LYS A 107 -3.74 -0.20 -20.71
C LYS A 107 -4.30 -0.39 -19.29
N LEU A 108 -3.83 0.41 -18.31
CA LEU A 108 -4.28 0.32 -16.92
C LEU A 108 -5.57 1.09 -16.62
N ALA A 109 -6.14 1.78 -17.60
CA ALA A 109 -7.40 2.49 -17.43
C ALA A 109 -8.55 1.51 -17.13
N ASN A 110 -9.34 1.83 -16.12
CA ASN A 110 -10.59 1.13 -15.83
C ASN A 110 -11.74 1.67 -16.71
N ALA A 111 -12.86 0.97 -16.70
CA ALA A 111 -14.12 1.48 -17.25
C ALA A 111 -14.55 2.76 -16.50
N GLU A 112 -15.39 3.59 -17.13
CA GLU A 112 -15.79 4.88 -16.56
C GLU A 112 -16.54 4.79 -15.22
N ASN A 113 -17.15 3.64 -14.93
CA ASN A 113 -17.82 3.35 -13.67
C ASN A 113 -16.89 2.78 -12.58
N GLY A 114 -15.60 2.64 -12.86
CA GLY A 114 -14.59 2.12 -11.93
C GLY A 114 -14.37 0.61 -12.01
N ASP A 115 -15.14 -0.13 -12.80
CA ASP A 115 -14.87 -1.55 -12.99
C ASP A 115 -13.51 -1.77 -13.64
N SER A 116 -12.81 -2.81 -13.22
CA SER A 116 -11.63 -3.28 -13.93
C SER A 116 -11.99 -3.60 -15.38
N THR A 117 -11.09 -3.28 -16.30
CA THR A 117 -11.32 -3.58 -17.73
C THR A 117 -11.55 -5.08 -17.92
N PRO A 118 -12.62 -5.52 -18.59
CA PRO A 118 -13.05 -6.92 -18.58
C PRO A 118 -12.01 -7.94 -19.06
N ASN A 119 -11.05 -7.49 -19.89
CA ASN A 119 -10.02 -8.38 -20.44
C ASN A 119 -8.73 -8.42 -19.63
N ILE A 120 -8.61 -7.56 -18.60
CA ILE A 120 -7.39 -7.49 -17.77
C ILE A 120 -7.68 -8.11 -16.42
N THR A 121 -6.88 -9.11 -16.07
CA THR A 121 -7.01 -9.84 -14.81
C THR A 121 -5.66 -10.31 -14.29
N THR A 122 -5.64 -10.82 -13.07
CA THR A 122 -4.52 -11.57 -12.48
C THR A 122 -4.66 -13.06 -12.82
N LYS A 123 -3.60 -13.83 -12.54
CA LYS A 123 -3.60 -15.30 -12.63
C LYS A 123 -3.31 -15.95 -11.28
N GLU A 124 -3.67 -15.26 -10.20
CA GLU A 124 -3.48 -15.77 -8.86
C GLU A 124 -4.37 -17.01 -8.65
N GLU A 125 -3.75 -18.10 -8.20
CA GLU A 125 -4.43 -19.35 -7.91
C GLU A 125 -4.60 -19.51 -6.39
N LEU A 126 -5.68 -20.18 -5.99
CA LEU A 126 -5.87 -20.52 -4.59
C LEU A 126 -4.81 -21.53 -4.14
N PRO A 127 -4.23 -21.38 -2.94
CA PRO A 127 -3.21 -22.28 -2.44
C PRO A 127 -3.76 -23.68 -2.20
N THR A 128 -2.92 -24.69 -2.39
CA THR A 128 -3.26 -26.11 -2.18
C THR A 128 -2.37 -26.78 -1.13
N ASP A 129 -1.27 -26.12 -0.72
CA ASP A 129 -0.38 -26.61 0.33
C ASP A 129 -0.92 -26.21 1.71
N PRO A 130 -1.20 -27.14 2.63
CA PRO A 130 -1.70 -26.86 3.96
C PRO A 130 -0.60 -26.42 4.96
N ALA A 131 0.61 -26.13 4.50
CA ALA A 131 1.68 -25.62 5.35
C ALA A 131 1.24 -24.31 6.05
N HIS A 132 1.57 -24.16 7.33
CA HIS A 132 1.18 -23.01 8.15
C HIS A 132 2.24 -22.73 9.22
N GLY A 133 1.94 -21.80 10.12
CA GLY A 133 2.88 -21.30 11.12
C GLY A 133 3.68 -20.09 10.62
N LEU A 134 4.57 -19.55 11.45
CA LEU A 134 5.24 -18.27 11.23
C LEU A 134 6.33 -18.31 10.14
N ASP A 135 6.76 -19.50 9.74
CA ASP A 135 7.76 -19.69 8.68
C ASP A 135 7.15 -19.83 7.28
N TYR A 136 5.81 -19.87 7.19
CA TYR A 136 5.06 -19.99 5.95
C TYR A 136 4.05 -18.85 5.82
N SER A 137 3.94 -18.27 4.62
CA SER A 137 2.95 -17.23 4.36
C SER A 137 2.21 -17.52 3.07
N TYR A 138 0.89 -17.50 3.15
CA TYR A 138 0.00 -17.50 2.01
C TYR A 138 0.00 -16.11 1.37
N TYR A 139 0.24 -16.07 0.07
CA TYR A 139 0.37 -14.80 -0.65
C TYR A 139 -0.96 -14.43 -1.28
N PHE A 140 -1.55 -13.31 -0.88
CA PHE A 140 -2.74 -12.76 -1.51
C PHE A 140 -2.35 -11.61 -2.46
N GLY A 141 -2.33 -11.91 -3.77
CA GLY A 141 -2.17 -10.95 -4.85
C GLY A 141 -3.53 -10.56 -5.44
N TYR A 142 -3.64 -9.35 -5.98
CA TYR A 142 -4.91 -8.81 -6.48
C TYR A 142 -4.68 -7.75 -7.56
N ASP A 143 -5.73 -7.42 -8.31
CA ASP A 143 -5.72 -6.28 -9.24
C ASP A 143 -5.76 -4.97 -8.43
N PHE A 144 -4.63 -4.28 -8.37
CA PHE A 144 -4.49 -3.03 -7.63
C PHE A 144 -5.38 -1.88 -8.13
N ARG A 145 -5.97 -2.01 -9.33
CA ARG A 145 -6.87 -1.02 -9.91
C ARG A 145 -8.30 -1.16 -9.43
N ALA A 146 -8.64 -2.34 -8.92
CA ALA A 146 -10.00 -2.66 -8.51
C ALA A 146 -10.45 -1.84 -7.29
N ASP A 147 -11.75 -1.79 -7.10
CA ASP A 147 -12.37 -1.23 -5.90
C ASP A 147 -11.92 -2.02 -4.68
N PRO A 148 -11.34 -1.36 -3.63
CA PRO A 148 -10.90 -2.05 -2.43
C PRO A 148 -11.99 -2.87 -1.73
N LEU A 149 -13.26 -2.47 -1.81
CA LEU A 149 -14.38 -3.23 -1.24
C LEU A 149 -14.62 -4.53 -2.01
N VAL A 150 -14.49 -4.51 -3.34
CA VAL A 150 -14.53 -5.74 -4.16
C VAL A 150 -13.34 -6.64 -3.87
N VAL A 151 -12.14 -6.08 -3.70
CA VAL A 151 -10.95 -6.86 -3.30
C VAL A 151 -11.12 -7.44 -1.89
N ALA A 152 -11.85 -6.77 -1.00
CA ALA A 152 -12.18 -7.31 0.33
C ALA A 152 -13.05 -8.57 0.24
N ASP A 153 -13.98 -8.65 -0.72
CA ASP A 153 -14.76 -9.87 -0.99
C ASP A 153 -13.84 -11.04 -1.41
N ASP A 154 -12.89 -10.77 -2.32
CA ASP A 154 -11.90 -11.75 -2.75
C ASP A 154 -10.97 -12.18 -1.60
N LEU A 155 -10.54 -11.23 -0.76
CA LEU A 155 -9.73 -11.52 0.42
C LEU A 155 -10.50 -12.37 1.43
N ASN A 156 -11.79 -12.10 1.64
CA ASN A 156 -12.63 -12.92 2.52
C ASN A 156 -12.76 -14.35 1.99
N ALA A 157 -13.00 -14.52 0.71
CA ALA A 157 -13.04 -15.86 0.08
C ALA A 157 -11.68 -16.59 0.23
N TYR A 158 -10.58 -15.86 0.15
CA TYR A 158 -9.23 -16.38 0.34
C TYR A 158 -8.98 -16.79 1.80
N VAL A 159 -9.41 -15.99 2.78
CA VAL A 159 -9.35 -16.29 4.23
C VAL A 159 -10.10 -17.58 4.52
N GLU A 160 -11.34 -17.69 4.05
CA GLU A 160 -12.15 -18.91 4.23
C GLU A 160 -11.50 -20.14 3.59
N HIS A 161 -10.88 -19.96 2.42
CA HIS A 161 -10.15 -21.07 1.77
C HIS A 161 -8.93 -21.51 2.60
N VAL A 162 -8.12 -20.57 3.10
CA VAL A 162 -6.93 -20.88 3.92
C VAL A 162 -7.32 -21.52 5.24
N LYS A 163 -8.35 -21.04 5.93
CA LYS A 163 -8.90 -21.63 7.15
C LYS A 163 -9.29 -23.10 6.91
N LYS A 164 -10.04 -23.36 5.85
CA LYS A 164 -10.44 -24.70 5.46
C LYS A 164 -9.26 -25.61 5.08
N LEU A 165 -8.31 -25.08 4.30
CA LEU A 165 -7.13 -25.82 3.85
C LEU A 165 -6.25 -26.28 5.01
N THR A 166 -6.08 -25.41 6.02
CA THR A 166 -5.20 -25.64 7.17
C THR A 166 -5.91 -26.23 8.38
N GLY A 167 -7.25 -26.17 8.42
CA GLY A 167 -8.07 -26.62 9.56
C GLY A 167 -8.03 -25.65 10.75
N HIS A 168 -7.73 -24.38 10.53
CA HIS A 168 -7.73 -23.36 11.57
C HIS A 168 -8.99 -22.48 11.51
N ASP A 169 -9.41 -21.95 12.67
CA ASP A 169 -10.56 -21.06 12.75
C ASP A 169 -10.20 -19.61 12.42
N GLN A 170 -8.94 -19.24 12.56
CA GLN A 170 -8.43 -17.88 12.35
C GLN A 170 -7.15 -17.87 11.50
N VAL A 171 -6.83 -16.71 10.97
CA VAL A 171 -5.57 -16.42 10.24
C VAL A 171 -4.89 -15.19 10.82
N ARG A 172 -3.60 -15.02 10.58
CA ARG A 172 -2.86 -13.78 10.83
C ARG A 172 -2.73 -12.96 9.56
N PHE A 173 -2.94 -11.66 9.62
CA PHE A 173 -2.63 -10.77 8.51
C PHE A 173 -1.25 -10.13 8.66
N LYS A 174 -0.49 -10.14 7.58
CA LYS A 174 0.71 -9.31 7.40
C LYS A 174 0.50 -8.48 6.15
N ALA A 175 0.05 -7.24 6.34
CA ALA A 175 -0.28 -6.31 5.27
C ALA A 175 0.90 -5.36 5.01
N SER A 176 1.28 -5.19 3.74
CA SER A 176 2.35 -4.27 3.34
C SER A 176 1.82 -3.24 2.35
N SER A 177 2.14 -1.95 2.57
CA SER A 177 1.78 -0.88 1.65
C SER A 177 0.27 -0.92 1.31
N MET A 178 -0.11 -1.01 0.04
CA MET A 178 -1.52 -1.12 -0.42
C MET A 178 -2.27 -2.30 0.20
N GLY A 179 -1.56 -3.36 0.61
CA GLY A 179 -2.18 -4.47 1.33
C GLY A 179 -2.90 -4.03 2.60
N GLY A 180 -2.44 -2.94 3.25
CA GLY A 180 -3.15 -2.36 4.38
C GLY A 180 -4.47 -1.69 4.02
N VAL A 181 -4.58 -1.11 2.82
CA VAL A 181 -5.84 -0.58 2.27
C VAL A 181 -6.87 -1.71 2.13
N MET A 182 -6.43 -2.87 1.57
CA MET A 182 -7.28 -4.04 1.39
C MET A 182 -7.67 -4.70 2.72
N ALA A 183 -6.73 -4.78 3.67
CA ALA A 183 -7.02 -5.27 5.02
C ALA A 183 -8.02 -4.36 5.77
N MET A 184 -7.90 -3.04 5.63
CA MET A 184 -8.85 -2.09 6.22
C MET A 184 -10.25 -2.21 5.59
N ALA A 185 -10.33 -2.42 4.27
CA ALA A 185 -11.59 -2.69 3.59
C ALA A 185 -12.21 -4.02 4.07
N TYR A 186 -11.39 -5.07 4.24
CA TYR A 186 -11.83 -6.34 4.83
C TYR A 186 -12.42 -6.13 6.24
N PHE A 187 -11.73 -5.42 7.13
CA PHE A 187 -12.23 -5.16 8.49
C PHE A 187 -13.53 -4.36 8.50
N ALA A 188 -13.70 -3.43 7.56
CA ALA A 188 -14.92 -2.65 7.46
C ALA A 188 -16.13 -3.48 7.03
N GLU A 189 -15.94 -4.46 6.12
CA GLU A 189 -17.03 -5.27 5.55
C GLU A 189 -17.29 -6.55 6.33
N TYR A 190 -16.24 -7.24 6.80
CA TYR A 190 -16.32 -8.58 7.37
C TYR A 190 -16.02 -8.64 8.86
N GLY A 191 -15.52 -7.54 9.45
CA GLY A 191 -15.10 -7.55 10.85
C GLY A 191 -13.78 -8.29 11.06
N HIS A 192 -13.61 -8.89 12.23
CA HIS A 192 -12.30 -9.43 12.64
C HIS A 192 -12.37 -10.83 13.29
N GLU A 193 -13.53 -11.49 13.31
CA GLU A 193 -13.71 -12.78 13.99
C GLU A 193 -12.75 -13.86 13.47
N ASP A 194 -12.39 -13.79 12.19
CA ASP A 194 -11.49 -14.72 11.52
C ASP A 194 -10.00 -14.33 11.65
N ILE A 195 -9.69 -13.24 12.34
CA ILE A 195 -8.35 -12.68 12.39
C ILE A 195 -7.76 -12.79 13.79
N LYS A 196 -6.68 -13.56 13.91
CA LYS A 196 -5.90 -13.72 15.15
C LYS A 196 -5.12 -12.44 15.50
N SER A 197 -4.41 -11.88 14.51
CA SER A 197 -3.61 -10.65 14.67
C SER A 197 -3.32 -10.01 13.32
N VAL A 198 -2.93 -8.72 13.32
CA VAL A 198 -2.57 -8.00 12.11
C VAL A 198 -1.32 -7.13 12.29
N ILE A 199 -0.43 -7.18 11.28
CA ILE A 199 0.71 -6.27 11.12
C ILE A 199 0.45 -5.38 9.89
N PHE A 200 0.47 -4.05 10.09
CA PHE A 200 0.47 -3.05 9.03
C PHE A 200 1.88 -2.50 8.85
N GLN A 201 2.53 -2.83 7.73
CA GLN A 201 3.88 -2.37 7.41
C GLN A 201 3.84 -1.26 6.37
N ASN A 202 4.13 -0.02 6.78
CA ASN A 202 4.19 1.15 5.90
C ASN A 202 2.94 1.31 5.03
N CYS A 203 1.77 1.06 5.62
CA CYS A 203 0.51 1.06 4.90
C CYS A 203 -0.08 2.47 4.79
N PRO A 204 -0.52 2.91 3.62
CA PRO A 204 -1.17 4.21 3.43
C PRO A 204 -2.63 4.17 3.92
N ILE A 205 -2.84 3.85 5.20
CA ILE A 205 -4.17 3.68 5.81
C ILE A 205 -5.00 4.97 5.66
N LYS A 206 -4.36 6.13 5.82
CA LYS A 206 -4.98 7.44 5.58
C LYS A 206 -4.52 8.10 4.28
N GLY A 207 -4.00 7.30 3.34
CA GLY A 207 -3.55 7.77 2.03
C GLY A 207 -2.08 8.14 1.96
N THR A 208 -1.72 8.88 0.92
CA THR A 208 -0.38 9.45 0.71
C THR A 208 -0.48 10.77 -0.04
N ALA A 209 0.29 11.78 0.38
CA ALA A 209 0.25 13.09 -0.26
C ALA A 209 0.75 13.06 -1.71
N VAL A 210 1.48 12.02 -2.16
CA VAL A 210 1.81 11.86 -3.59
C VAL A 210 0.54 11.68 -4.42
N ALA A 211 -0.33 10.76 -4.01
CA ALA A 211 -1.59 10.54 -4.71
C ALA A 211 -2.50 11.77 -4.61
N GLY A 212 -2.63 12.34 -3.40
CA GLY A 212 -3.44 13.54 -3.18
C GLY A 212 -3.02 14.71 -4.06
N ALA A 213 -1.74 15.08 -4.05
CA ALA A 213 -1.23 16.18 -4.84
C ALA A 213 -1.33 15.92 -6.35
N LEU A 214 -0.95 14.71 -6.82
CA LEU A 214 -1.09 14.37 -8.24
C LEU A 214 -2.57 14.41 -8.69
N PHE A 215 -3.50 13.93 -7.87
CA PHE A 215 -4.93 13.98 -8.20
C PHE A 215 -5.53 15.39 -8.13
N CYS A 216 -4.81 16.34 -7.53
CA CYS A 216 -5.14 17.77 -7.58
C CYS A 216 -4.38 18.54 -8.69
N GLY A 217 -3.56 17.87 -9.51
CA GLY A 217 -2.72 18.52 -10.52
C GLY A 217 -1.51 19.26 -9.93
N GLU A 218 -1.16 19.00 -8.67
CA GLU A 218 -0.10 19.69 -7.95
C GLU A 218 1.25 18.99 -8.15
N VAL A 219 2.00 19.40 -9.17
CA VAL A 219 3.35 18.89 -9.46
C VAL A 219 4.38 19.95 -9.10
N GLU A 220 5.40 19.57 -8.34
CA GLU A 220 6.55 20.42 -8.02
C GLU A 220 7.83 19.58 -8.00
N ILE A 221 8.89 20.08 -8.62
CA ILE A 221 10.23 19.50 -8.52
C ILE A 221 11.14 20.50 -7.79
N HIS A 222 11.36 20.24 -6.49
CA HIS A 222 12.15 21.13 -5.65
C HIS A 222 13.63 20.69 -5.60
N PRO A 223 14.63 21.63 -5.75
CA PRO A 223 16.05 21.27 -5.80
C PRO A 223 16.55 20.55 -4.55
N THR A 224 16.09 20.96 -3.37
CA THR A 224 16.47 20.33 -2.11
C THR A 224 15.91 18.91 -2.02
N ALA A 225 14.66 18.70 -2.44
CA ALA A 225 14.03 17.37 -2.44
C ALA A 225 14.73 16.44 -3.42
N LEU A 226 15.02 16.91 -4.62
CA LEU A 226 15.74 16.12 -5.63
C LEU A 226 17.15 15.72 -5.15
N TYR A 227 17.88 16.65 -4.52
CA TYR A 227 19.18 16.37 -3.94
C TYR A 227 19.10 15.33 -2.81
N ARG A 228 18.18 15.50 -1.86
CA ARG A 228 17.99 14.58 -0.73
C ARG A 228 17.57 13.19 -1.22
N TYR A 229 16.64 13.12 -2.18
CA TYR A 229 16.19 11.87 -2.77
C TYR A 229 17.34 11.12 -3.45
N ALA A 230 18.15 11.82 -4.27
CA ALA A 230 19.33 11.23 -4.92
C ALA A 230 20.35 10.71 -3.88
N SER A 231 20.60 11.47 -2.82
CA SER A 231 21.51 11.08 -1.75
C SER A 231 21.02 9.84 -1.00
N THR A 232 19.73 9.79 -0.68
CA THR A 232 19.11 8.64 -0.01
C THR A 232 19.15 7.39 -0.90
N ALA A 233 18.78 7.52 -2.18
CA ALA A 233 18.80 6.42 -3.13
C ALA A 233 20.21 5.82 -3.27
N ILE A 234 21.25 6.66 -3.36
CA ILE A 234 22.65 6.22 -3.42
C ILE A 234 23.05 5.46 -2.15
N THR A 235 22.74 6.00 -0.98
CA THR A 235 23.10 5.38 0.30
C THR A 235 22.46 4.01 0.47
N THR A 236 21.24 3.84 -0.02
CA THR A 236 20.48 2.58 0.10
C THR A 236 20.88 1.56 -0.96
N MET A 237 21.05 2.00 -2.22
CA MET A 237 21.33 1.11 -3.35
C MET A 237 22.80 0.72 -3.46
N VAL A 238 23.71 1.56 -2.96
CA VAL A 238 25.17 1.36 -3.05
C VAL A 238 25.78 1.44 -1.65
N PRO A 239 25.67 0.41 -0.82
CA PRO A 239 26.22 0.42 0.54
C PRO A 239 27.77 0.43 0.52
N GLY A 240 28.36 0.86 1.62
CA GLY A 240 29.81 0.83 1.84
C GLY A 240 30.57 2.01 1.22
N VAL A 241 31.84 1.78 0.88
CA VAL A 241 32.77 2.85 0.43
C VAL A 241 32.33 3.47 -0.89
N GLY A 242 31.79 2.66 -1.80
CA GLY A 242 31.30 3.13 -3.12
C GLY A 242 30.17 4.15 -2.96
N GLY A 243 29.19 3.86 -2.12
CA GLY A 243 28.08 4.79 -1.83
C GLY A 243 28.56 6.07 -1.15
N LYS A 244 29.52 6.01 -0.23
CA LYS A 244 30.13 7.20 0.39
C LYS A 244 30.80 8.10 -0.65
N ILE A 245 31.53 7.54 -1.60
CA ILE A 245 32.16 8.31 -2.70
C ILE A 245 31.12 8.95 -3.61
N LEU A 246 30.07 8.22 -4.00
CA LEU A 246 29.00 8.76 -4.82
C LEU A 246 28.22 9.87 -4.08
N ASN A 247 28.00 9.73 -2.79
CA ASN A 247 27.36 10.77 -1.99
C ASN A 247 28.18 12.06 -1.93
N VAL A 248 29.51 11.96 -1.79
CA VAL A 248 30.41 13.13 -1.87
C VAL A 248 30.32 13.81 -3.23
N LEU A 249 30.20 13.03 -4.31
CA LEU A 249 29.99 13.58 -5.66
C LEU A 249 28.65 14.32 -5.75
N VAL A 250 27.57 13.72 -5.29
CA VAL A 250 26.21 14.32 -5.29
C VAL A 250 26.19 15.60 -4.45
N GLU A 251 26.82 15.60 -3.27
CA GLU A 251 26.97 16.81 -2.45
C GLU A 251 27.76 17.90 -3.15
N THR A 252 28.82 17.54 -3.87
CA THR A 252 29.63 18.47 -4.66
C THR A 252 28.81 19.10 -5.78
N LEU A 253 28.02 18.29 -6.52
CA LEU A 253 27.12 18.76 -7.56
C LEU A 253 26.03 19.68 -6.99
N ASN A 254 25.51 19.37 -5.81
CA ASN A 254 24.55 20.25 -5.13
C ASN A 254 25.16 21.60 -4.76
N LYS A 255 26.35 21.62 -4.18
CA LYS A 255 27.10 22.85 -3.87
C LYS A 255 27.45 23.68 -5.11
N ALA A 256 27.67 23.01 -6.25
CA ALA A 256 27.89 23.64 -7.55
C ALA A 256 26.59 24.17 -8.20
N GLY A 257 25.44 23.99 -7.57
CA GLY A 257 24.15 24.46 -8.05
C GLY A 257 23.53 23.63 -9.18
N VAL A 258 24.04 22.43 -9.42
CA VAL A 258 23.56 21.56 -10.52
C VAL A 258 22.10 21.17 -10.31
N PHE A 259 21.72 20.77 -9.09
CA PHE A 259 20.34 20.42 -8.78
C PHE A 259 19.39 21.61 -8.96
N LYS A 260 19.82 22.82 -8.54
CA LYS A 260 19.04 24.03 -8.79
C LYS A 260 18.86 24.30 -10.28
N ALA A 261 19.91 24.19 -11.07
CA ALA A 261 19.82 24.41 -12.52
C ALA A 261 18.91 23.37 -13.20
N LEU A 262 18.98 22.09 -12.76
CA LEU A 262 18.10 21.03 -13.25
C LEU A 262 16.63 21.30 -12.88
N THR A 263 16.36 21.78 -11.67
CA THR A 263 14.98 22.04 -11.24
C THR A 263 14.43 23.33 -11.81
N ASP A 264 15.25 24.38 -12.01
CA ASP A 264 14.83 25.60 -12.73
C ASP A 264 14.44 25.27 -14.18
N PHE A 265 15.18 24.37 -14.83
CA PHE A 265 14.84 23.84 -16.15
C PHE A 265 13.56 22.98 -16.11
N ALA A 266 13.48 22.06 -15.15
CA ALA A 266 12.32 21.17 -14.99
C ALA A 266 11.06 21.94 -14.57
N GLY A 267 11.17 22.96 -13.71
CA GLY A 267 10.05 23.82 -13.33
C GLY A 267 9.45 24.56 -14.52
N GLY A 268 10.28 25.16 -15.37
CA GLY A 268 9.81 25.78 -16.61
C GLY A 268 9.19 24.80 -17.61
N LEU A 269 9.54 23.52 -17.50
CA LEU A 269 8.95 22.43 -18.25
C LEU A 269 7.60 22.02 -17.65
N VAL A 270 7.54 21.83 -16.32
CA VAL A 270 6.32 21.48 -15.57
C VAL A 270 5.24 22.54 -15.87
N ASP A 271 5.54 23.83 -15.71
CA ASP A 271 4.59 24.93 -15.95
C ASP A 271 3.97 24.92 -17.36
N LYS A 272 4.66 24.33 -18.34
CA LYS A 272 4.20 24.31 -19.74
C LYS A 272 3.53 23.00 -20.16
N LEU A 273 3.85 21.91 -19.50
CA LEU A 273 3.47 20.59 -19.94
C LEU A 273 2.56 19.85 -18.97
N VAL A 274 2.41 20.36 -17.73
CA VAL A 274 1.61 19.67 -16.71
C VAL A 274 0.18 19.45 -17.22
N ASP A 275 -0.46 20.48 -17.74
CA ASP A 275 -1.84 20.36 -18.23
C ASP A 275 -1.94 19.32 -19.34
N GLN A 276 -1.04 19.38 -20.33
CA GLN A 276 -1.05 18.42 -21.46
C GLN A 276 -0.85 16.99 -20.99
N VAL A 277 0.12 16.71 -20.11
CA VAL A 277 0.41 15.34 -19.61
C VAL A 277 -0.74 14.84 -18.75
N PHE A 278 -1.36 15.69 -17.96
CA PHE A 278 -2.55 15.30 -17.20
C PHE A 278 -3.73 14.98 -18.11
N GLU A 279 -4.07 15.86 -19.07
CA GLU A 279 -5.20 15.67 -19.96
C GLU A 279 -5.01 14.47 -20.90
N GLU A 280 -3.80 14.28 -21.46
CA GLU A 280 -3.56 13.25 -22.49
C GLU A 280 -3.17 11.87 -21.89
N SER A 281 -2.78 11.80 -20.60
CA SER A 281 -2.23 10.57 -20.02
C SER A 281 -2.74 10.26 -18.62
N LEU A 282 -2.47 11.11 -17.62
CA LEU A 282 -2.71 10.73 -16.21
C LEU A 282 -4.21 10.65 -15.89
N VAL A 283 -5.00 11.65 -16.28
CA VAL A 283 -6.45 11.65 -16.03
C VAL A 283 -7.13 10.48 -16.76
N PRO A 284 -6.93 10.25 -18.08
CA PRO A 284 -7.54 9.10 -18.76
C PRO A 284 -7.21 7.76 -18.15
N VAL A 285 -5.99 7.57 -17.64
CA VAL A 285 -5.55 6.28 -17.05
C VAL A 285 -6.08 6.09 -15.64
N PHE A 286 -6.00 7.11 -14.78
CA PHE A 286 -6.20 6.94 -13.35
C PHE A 286 -7.53 7.45 -12.80
N LYS A 287 -8.31 8.27 -13.57
CA LYS A 287 -9.57 8.86 -13.08
C LYS A 287 -10.59 7.84 -12.58
N ALA A 288 -10.61 6.65 -13.17
CA ALA A 288 -11.56 5.58 -12.81
C ALA A 288 -10.92 4.43 -12.00
N ASN A 289 -9.70 4.60 -11.52
CA ASN A 289 -8.93 3.59 -10.79
C ASN A 289 -9.28 3.65 -9.29
N CYS A 290 -10.32 2.92 -8.84
CA CYS A 290 -10.80 2.95 -7.46
C CYS A 290 -9.70 2.61 -6.44
N GLY A 291 -8.83 1.63 -6.75
CA GLY A 291 -7.72 1.26 -5.87
C GLY A 291 -6.69 2.38 -5.68
N ILE A 292 -6.46 3.22 -6.71
CA ILE A 292 -5.57 4.39 -6.59
C ILE A 292 -6.26 5.55 -5.87
N TRP A 293 -7.58 5.72 -6.03
CA TRP A 293 -8.37 6.68 -5.26
C TRP A 293 -8.28 6.43 -3.75
N ALA A 294 -8.15 5.19 -3.32
CA ALA A 294 -7.97 4.84 -1.92
C ALA A 294 -6.70 5.42 -1.28
N PHE A 295 -5.75 5.90 -2.10
CA PHE A 295 -4.54 6.59 -1.62
C PHE A 295 -4.71 8.09 -1.45
N VAL A 296 -5.84 8.68 -1.87
CA VAL A 296 -6.06 10.13 -1.75
C VAL A 296 -6.46 10.46 -0.32
N PRO A 297 -5.66 11.26 0.43
CA PRO A 297 -5.99 11.66 1.78
C PRO A 297 -7.19 12.61 1.83
N ASP A 298 -7.87 12.66 2.98
CA ASP A 298 -9.06 13.48 3.21
C ASP A 298 -8.87 14.95 2.83
N GLU A 299 -7.74 15.54 3.17
CA GLU A 299 -7.42 16.96 2.89
C GLU A 299 -7.31 17.30 1.39
N TYR A 300 -7.11 16.29 0.52
CA TYR A 300 -7.06 16.45 -0.94
C TYR A 300 -8.35 16.02 -1.63
N TYR A 301 -9.17 15.20 -0.98
CA TYR A 301 -10.18 14.38 -1.64
C TYR A 301 -11.19 15.18 -2.48
N GLU A 302 -11.75 16.24 -1.94
CA GLU A 302 -12.73 17.06 -2.67
C GLU A 302 -12.10 17.83 -3.85
N ASN A 303 -10.87 18.31 -3.70
CA ASN A 303 -10.15 18.96 -4.80
C ASN A 303 -9.75 17.93 -5.88
N ALA A 304 -9.36 16.74 -5.48
CA ALA A 304 -9.03 15.64 -6.38
C ALA A 304 -10.26 15.22 -7.21
N LYS A 305 -11.44 15.07 -6.59
CA LYS A 305 -12.70 14.81 -7.33
C LYS A 305 -12.97 15.87 -8.37
N LYS A 306 -12.86 17.13 -8.00
CA LYS A 306 -13.08 18.25 -8.93
C LYS A 306 -12.09 18.22 -10.10
N PHE A 307 -10.80 17.97 -9.83
CA PHE A 307 -9.76 17.97 -10.86
C PHE A 307 -9.84 16.75 -11.77
N MET A 308 -9.93 15.54 -11.20
CA MET A 308 -9.89 14.29 -11.97
C MET A 308 -11.21 13.95 -12.66
N LEU A 309 -12.35 14.27 -12.05
CA LEU A 309 -13.67 13.84 -12.52
C LEU A 309 -14.46 14.98 -13.19
N GLY A 310 -14.07 16.25 -12.96
CA GLY A 310 -14.75 17.42 -13.51
C GLY A 310 -16.17 17.64 -12.95
N ASP A 311 -16.99 18.40 -13.68
CA ASP A 311 -18.31 18.86 -13.21
C ASP A 311 -19.42 17.77 -13.29
N LYS A 312 -19.18 16.69 -14.04
CA LYS A 312 -20.17 15.61 -14.28
C LYS A 312 -19.51 14.25 -14.14
N PRO A 313 -19.16 13.85 -12.90
CA PRO A 313 -18.59 12.53 -12.67
C PRO A 313 -19.58 11.42 -13.02
N ASN A 314 -19.05 10.23 -13.33
CA ASN A 314 -19.86 9.03 -13.36
C ASN A 314 -20.39 8.73 -11.96
N GLU A 315 -21.71 8.59 -11.80
CA GLU A 315 -22.35 8.45 -10.49
C GLU A 315 -21.96 7.13 -9.79
N GLU A 316 -21.75 6.06 -10.53
CA GLU A 316 -21.35 4.76 -9.98
C GLU A 316 -19.89 4.80 -9.49
N LEU A 317 -18.97 5.37 -10.28
CA LEU A 317 -17.60 5.60 -9.86
C LEU A 317 -17.54 6.44 -8.59
N LEU A 318 -18.29 7.56 -8.56
CA LEU A 318 -18.32 8.45 -7.40
C LEU A 318 -18.81 7.70 -6.15
N ALA A 319 -19.86 6.89 -6.28
CA ALA A 319 -20.39 6.10 -5.17
C ALA A 319 -19.34 5.11 -4.62
N ARG A 320 -18.56 4.46 -5.50
CA ARG A 320 -17.50 3.51 -5.11
C ARG A 320 -16.35 4.19 -4.37
N ILE A 321 -15.79 5.25 -4.95
CA ILE A 321 -14.68 5.94 -4.29
C ILE A 321 -15.10 6.60 -2.99
N ASP A 322 -16.31 7.18 -2.91
CA ASP A 322 -16.87 7.75 -1.70
C ASP A 322 -17.14 6.66 -0.63
N ALA A 323 -17.60 5.46 -1.02
CA ALA A 323 -17.82 4.35 -0.10
C ALA A 323 -16.53 3.95 0.62
N TYR A 324 -15.41 3.81 -0.10
CA TYR A 324 -14.12 3.55 0.54
C TYR A 324 -13.64 4.75 1.35
N HIS A 325 -13.65 5.96 0.77
CA HIS A 325 -13.09 7.14 1.41
C HIS A 325 -13.78 7.45 2.75
N TYR A 326 -15.12 7.54 2.76
CA TYR A 326 -15.87 7.86 3.98
C TYR A 326 -16.17 6.64 4.85
N GLY A 327 -16.33 5.46 4.25
CA GLY A 327 -16.69 4.24 4.96
C GLY A 327 -15.51 3.51 5.60
N VAL A 328 -14.33 3.58 4.98
CA VAL A 328 -13.13 2.86 5.44
C VAL A 328 -12.05 3.82 5.89
N GLN A 329 -11.49 4.64 4.99
CA GLN A 329 -10.38 5.55 5.30
C GLN A 329 -10.78 6.59 6.36
N GLY A 330 -11.95 7.19 6.23
CA GLY A 330 -12.50 8.16 7.20
C GLY A 330 -12.82 7.55 8.56
N LYS A 331 -13.03 6.23 8.62
CA LYS A 331 -13.30 5.48 9.86
C LYS A 331 -12.11 4.65 10.35
N ALA A 332 -10.93 4.87 9.79
CA ALA A 332 -9.75 4.06 10.12
C ALA A 332 -9.44 4.03 11.62
N ASP A 333 -9.58 5.16 12.31
CA ASP A 333 -9.35 5.23 13.76
C ASP A 333 -10.35 4.35 14.52
N GLU A 334 -11.64 4.42 14.15
CA GLU A 334 -12.73 3.64 14.77
C GLU A 334 -12.52 2.14 14.53
N ILE A 335 -12.19 1.73 13.30
CA ILE A 335 -11.94 0.34 12.94
C ILE A 335 -10.76 -0.22 13.74
N LEU A 336 -9.62 0.49 13.76
CA LEU A 336 -8.42 0.05 14.48
C LEU A 336 -8.62 -0.01 15.99
N GLN A 337 -9.31 0.96 16.57
CA GLN A 337 -9.66 0.97 18.00
C GLN A 337 -10.61 -0.18 18.34
N GLY A 338 -11.54 -0.51 17.43
CA GLY A 338 -12.45 -1.65 17.57
C GLY A 338 -11.67 -2.98 17.66
N LEU A 339 -10.67 -3.20 16.77
CA LEU A 339 -9.82 -4.39 16.82
C LEU A 339 -9.17 -4.57 18.21
N ILE A 340 -8.56 -3.51 18.74
CA ILE A 340 -7.91 -3.54 20.06
C ILE A 340 -8.93 -3.76 21.19
N ALA A 341 -10.08 -3.10 21.13
CA ALA A 341 -11.14 -3.23 22.13
C ALA A 341 -11.69 -4.68 22.23
N ASP A 342 -11.74 -5.36 21.09
CA ASP A 342 -12.17 -6.76 21.01
C ASP A 342 -11.02 -7.77 21.21
N GLY A 343 -9.82 -7.27 21.53
CA GLY A 343 -8.68 -8.09 21.93
C GLY A 343 -7.82 -8.61 20.76
N VAL A 344 -8.03 -8.12 19.52
CA VAL A 344 -7.19 -8.48 18.37
C VAL A 344 -5.88 -7.69 18.42
N PRO A 345 -4.71 -8.36 18.52
CA PRO A 345 -3.42 -7.69 18.49
C PRO A 345 -3.17 -6.99 17.14
N VAL A 346 -2.84 -5.72 17.20
CA VAL A 346 -2.49 -4.88 16.06
C VAL A 346 -1.07 -4.35 16.22
N MET A 347 -0.26 -4.42 15.17
CA MET A 347 1.03 -3.74 15.07
C MET A 347 1.00 -2.81 13.85
N ILE A 348 1.24 -1.52 14.07
CA ILE A 348 1.46 -0.54 13.01
C ILE A 348 2.94 -0.20 12.98
N VAL A 349 3.60 -0.42 11.85
CA VAL A 349 5.00 -0.02 11.62
C VAL A 349 5.01 1.09 10.59
N SER A 350 5.45 2.27 11.01
CA SER A 350 5.53 3.48 10.21
C SER A 350 7.00 3.89 10.06
N ALA A 351 7.51 3.88 8.84
CA ALA A 351 8.88 4.32 8.59
C ALA A 351 8.97 5.84 8.49
N THR A 352 10.16 6.38 8.79
CA THR A 352 10.42 7.81 8.92
C THR A 352 11.81 8.18 8.42
N ASN A 353 12.05 9.47 8.24
CA ASN A 353 13.35 10.06 7.89
C ASN A 353 13.86 9.70 6.49
N VAL A 354 13.00 9.30 5.56
CA VAL A 354 13.35 9.10 4.17
C VAL A 354 12.73 10.20 3.32
N GLN A 355 13.56 10.85 2.49
CA GLN A 355 13.05 11.87 1.58
C GLN A 355 12.06 11.25 0.61
N ARG A 356 10.85 11.78 0.57
CA ARG A 356 9.82 11.32 -0.34
C ARG A 356 10.15 11.64 -1.81
N THR A 357 9.45 10.96 -2.71
CA THR A 357 9.48 11.21 -4.14
C THR A 357 9.35 12.70 -4.44
N PRO A 358 10.33 13.33 -5.14
CA PRO A 358 10.45 14.78 -5.27
C PRO A 358 9.65 15.34 -6.44
N LEU A 359 8.37 14.92 -6.58
CA LEU A 359 7.50 15.27 -7.72
C LEU A 359 6.29 16.10 -7.34
N VAL A 360 6.07 16.38 -6.05
CA VAL A 360 4.83 17.00 -5.58
C VAL A 360 5.11 18.11 -4.57
N THR A 361 4.13 19.02 -4.42
CA THR A 361 4.19 20.15 -3.47
C THR A 361 4.45 19.73 -2.02
N ALA A 362 4.01 18.52 -1.64
CA ALA A 362 4.21 17.93 -0.32
C ALA A 362 5.61 17.32 -0.08
N TRP A 363 6.64 17.71 -0.85
CA TRP A 363 8.01 17.17 -0.73
C TRP A 363 8.65 17.35 0.65
N LYS A 364 8.13 18.24 1.48
CA LYS A 364 8.60 18.48 2.85
C LYS A 364 8.14 17.43 3.85
N ASN A 365 7.07 16.72 3.57
CA ASN A 365 6.56 15.74 4.52
C ASN A 365 7.62 14.67 4.81
N ASP A 366 7.76 14.29 6.07
CA ASP A 366 8.54 13.11 6.44
C ASP A 366 7.83 11.83 5.99
N SER A 367 8.58 10.83 5.59
CA SER A 367 8.04 9.64 4.94
C SER A 367 9.00 8.46 4.95
N ASP A 368 8.57 7.34 4.38
CA ASP A 368 9.39 6.19 3.97
C ASP A 368 9.92 6.28 2.53
N GLY A 369 9.79 7.45 1.89
CA GLY A 369 10.08 7.70 0.48
C GLY A 369 8.84 7.70 -0.42
N THR A 370 7.74 7.06 0.00
CA THR A 370 6.48 6.91 -0.75
C THR A 370 5.26 7.33 0.07
N VAL A 371 5.09 6.78 1.26
CA VAL A 371 3.98 7.07 2.17
C VAL A 371 4.44 7.99 3.27
N ASP A 372 3.69 9.04 3.53
CA ASP A 372 3.98 10.00 4.59
C ASP A 372 3.83 9.34 5.96
N THR A 373 4.78 9.59 6.86
CA THR A 373 4.76 9.06 8.22
C THR A 373 3.46 9.39 8.96
N LYS A 374 2.90 10.60 8.75
CA LYS A 374 1.62 11.00 9.37
C LYS A 374 0.42 10.13 8.94
N TYR A 375 0.45 9.58 7.71
CA TYR A 375 -0.66 8.75 7.21
C TYR A 375 -0.45 7.27 7.51
N SER A 376 0.79 6.75 7.40
CA SER A 376 1.07 5.35 7.73
C SER A 376 0.97 5.07 9.23
N SER A 377 1.24 6.06 10.08
CA SER A 377 1.06 5.97 11.54
C SER A 377 -0.38 6.23 12.02
N VAL A 378 -1.29 6.54 11.08
CA VAL A 378 -2.69 6.88 11.37
C VAL A 378 -2.80 8.07 12.32
N GLY A 379 -2.11 9.18 12.00
CA GLY A 379 -2.33 10.48 12.64
C GLY A 379 -1.22 11.01 13.54
N ALA A 380 -0.01 10.45 13.53
CA ALA A 380 1.11 11.08 14.25
C ALA A 380 1.31 12.53 13.84
N THR A 381 1.62 13.38 14.81
CA THR A 381 2.12 14.73 14.52
C THR A 381 3.61 14.61 14.18
N VAL A 382 3.97 15.00 12.97
CA VAL A 382 5.31 14.83 12.41
C VAL A 382 5.84 16.16 11.90
N ALA A 383 7.09 16.49 12.25
CA ALA A 383 7.79 17.65 11.70
C ALA A 383 8.14 17.42 10.22
N ASP A 384 8.34 18.49 9.47
CA ASP A 384 8.84 18.42 8.10
C ASP A 384 10.16 17.63 8.03
N HIS A 385 10.40 16.95 6.93
CA HIS A 385 11.61 16.14 6.74
C HIS A 385 12.89 16.96 6.94
N GLY A 386 13.72 16.52 7.88
CA GLY A 386 14.94 17.23 8.29
C GLY A 386 14.73 18.26 9.40
N GLU A 387 13.49 18.57 9.78
CA GLU A 387 13.16 19.54 10.84
C GLU A 387 12.80 18.83 12.14
N LYS A 388 12.61 19.60 13.19
CA LYS A 388 12.14 19.14 14.52
C LYS A 388 10.84 19.84 14.87
N LEU A 389 10.07 19.24 15.75
CA LEU A 389 8.96 19.91 16.43
C LEU A 389 9.47 21.18 17.14
N ALA A 390 8.62 22.16 17.32
CA ALA A 390 8.98 23.45 17.95
C ALA A 390 9.69 23.21 19.30
N ALA A 391 10.62 24.07 19.66
CA ALA A 391 11.43 23.89 20.87
C ALA A 391 10.59 23.83 22.18
N ASP A 392 9.44 24.49 22.18
CA ASP A 392 8.45 24.53 23.26
C ASP A 392 7.30 23.53 23.06
N TYR A 393 7.39 22.65 22.04
CA TYR A 393 6.37 21.67 21.76
C TYR A 393 6.16 20.73 22.94
N LYS A 394 4.89 20.50 23.26
CA LYS A 394 4.46 19.53 24.28
C LYS A 394 3.63 18.44 23.62
N GLN A 395 3.83 17.23 24.09
CA GLN A 395 3.00 16.09 23.70
C GLN A 395 1.51 16.45 23.79
N LYS A 396 0.76 16.18 22.73
CA LYS A 396 -0.64 16.61 22.65
C LYS A 396 -1.58 15.77 23.50
N ASN A 397 -1.41 14.43 23.47
CA ASN A 397 -2.20 13.53 24.30
C ASN A 397 -1.31 12.93 25.39
N THR A 398 -1.74 13.08 26.66
CA THR A 398 -1.03 12.61 27.84
C THR A 398 -1.85 11.64 28.71
N GLU A 399 -2.97 11.15 28.19
CA GLU A 399 -3.92 10.31 28.95
C GLU A 399 -3.31 8.99 29.40
N CYS A 400 -2.47 8.37 28.55
CA CYS A 400 -1.77 7.12 28.88
C CYS A 400 -0.65 7.29 29.92
N GLY A 401 -0.21 8.53 30.19
CA GLY A 401 0.89 8.82 31.10
C GLY A 401 2.29 8.52 30.56
N HIS A 402 2.42 8.04 29.31
CA HIS A 402 3.69 7.72 28.70
C HIS A 402 4.22 8.86 27.82
N ASN A 403 5.56 8.85 27.61
CA ASN A 403 6.17 9.78 26.66
C ASN A 403 6.19 9.18 25.27
N HIS A 404 5.50 9.84 24.34
CA HIS A 404 5.39 9.47 22.94
C HIS A 404 6.13 10.43 21.99
N ILE A 405 7.00 11.30 22.52
CA ILE A 405 7.87 12.15 21.70
C ILE A 405 9.11 11.36 21.29
N SER A 406 9.44 11.33 20.00
CA SER A 406 10.66 10.69 19.52
C SER A 406 11.93 11.27 20.16
N PRO A 407 13.00 10.48 20.35
CA PRO A 407 14.26 10.95 20.92
C PRO A 407 14.86 12.14 20.17
N ASP A 408 14.76 12.15 18.83
CA ASP A 408 15.21 13.24 17.97
C ASP A 408 14.25 14.43 17.90
N LYS A 409 13.09 14.35 18.58
CA LYS A 409 12.03 15.38 18.66
C LYS A 409 11.38 15.74 17.33
N ARG A 410 11.18 14.76 16.49
CA ARG A 410 10.53 14.96 15.19
C ARG A 410 9.09 14.46 15.15
N ILE A 411 8.72 13.54 16.06
CA ILE A 411 7.43 12.86 16.06
C ILE A 411 6.79 12.95 17.45
N ASP A 412 5.52 13.27 17.47
CA ASP A 412 4.62 13.04 18.59
C ASP A 412 3.65 11.93 18.21
N ALA A 413 3.92 10.71 18.68
CA ALA A 413 3.12 9.53 18.42
C ALA A 413 1.83 9.47 19.26
N SER A 414 1.67 10.36 20.25
CA SER A 414 0.46 10.40 21.10
C SER A 414 -0.80 10.76 20.32
N THR A 415 -0.67 11.26 19.09
CA THR A 415 -1.78 11.64 18.22
C THR A 415 -2.18 10.54 17.23
N CYS A 416 -1.52 9.39 17.24
CA CYS A 416 -1.92 8.22 16.45
C CYS A 416 -3.27 7.67 16.92
N ALA A 417 -3.99 6.98 16.04
CA ALA A 417 -5.19 6.23 16.41
C ALA A 417 -4.90 5.18 17.49
N LEU A 418 -3.74 4.53 17.42
CA LEU A 418 -3.23 3.53 18.36
C LEU A 418 -1.81 3.87 18.82
N PRO A 419 -1.61 4.83 19.75
CA PRO A 419 -0.28 5.30 20.14
C PRO A 419 0.62 4.18 20.70
N GLU A 420 0.04 3.23 21.44
CA GLU A 420 0.78 2.16 22.09
C GLU A 420 1.01 0.93 21.18
N GLN A 421 0.38 0.88 20.00
CA GLN A 421 0.54 -0.18 19.01
C GLN A 421 1.23 0.31 17.73
N THR A 422 1.80 1.53 17.76
CA THR A 422 2.49 2.12 16.61
C THR A 422 3.98 2.24 16.89
N TRP A 423 4.78 1.52 16.09
CA TRP A 423 6.24 1.58 16.08
C TRP A 423 6.74 2.43 14.93
N PHE A 424 7.73 3.27 15.19
CA PHE A 424 8.39 4.09 14.17
C PHE A 424 9.78 3.54 13.88
N VAL A 425 10.10 3.38 12.59
CA VAL A 425 11.40 2.88 12.15
C VAL A 425 12.09 3.93 11.29
N LYS A 426 13.10 4.58 11.85
CA LYS A 426 13.88 5.61 11.17
C LYS A 426 14.80 5.00 10.11
N ASP A 427 14.92 5.68 8.96
CA ASP A 427 15.74 5.27 7.81
C ASP A 427 15.33 3.93 7.17
N MET A 428 14.07 3.53 7.30
CA MET A 428 13.50 2.40 6.59
C MET A 428 12.83 2.89 5.30
N MET A 429 13.28 2.41 4.15
CA MET A 429 12.63 2.71 2.87
C MET A 429 11.36 1.89 2.67
N HIS A 430 10.45 2.44 1.88
CA HIS A 430 9.19 1.79 1.52
C HIS A 430 9.39 0.36 1.01
N CYS A 431 8.60 -0.57 1.52
CA CYS A 431 8.63 -2.01 1.17
C CYS A 431 9.99 -2.71 1.33
N THR A 432 11.00 -2.09 1.97
CA THR A 432 12.28 -2.76 2.24
C THR A 432 12.27 -3.39 3.63
N THR A 433 12.70 -4.64 3.71
CA THR A 433 12.85 -5.37 4.96
C THR A 433 14.15 -6.15 4.99
N HIS A 434 14.65 -6.37 6.18
CA HIS A 434 15.80 -7.26 6.45
C HIS A 434 15.52 -8.07 7.72
N ASP A 435 16.47 -8.89 8.15
CA ASP A 435 16.29 -9.82 9.28
C ASP A 435 15.82 -9.13 10.58
N GLY A 436 16.27 -7.89 10.83
CA GLY A 436 15.83 -7.12 12.01
C GLY A 436 14.34 -6.80 12.00
N HIS A 437 13.77 -6.48 10.83
CA HIS A 437 12.32 -6.27 10.68
C HIS A 437 11.56 -7.58 10.84
N GLN A 438 12.06 -8.67 10.23
CA GLN A 438 11.43 -9.99 10.38
C GLN A 438 11.46 -10.46 11.83
N ALA A 439 12.53 -10.15 12.57
CA ALA A 439 12.61 -10.47 14.00
C ALA A 439 11.58 -9.71 14.84
N LEU A 440 11.33 -8.42 14.54
CA LEU A 440 10.26 -7.63 15.17
C LEU A 440 8.87 -8.23 14.89
N TYR A 441 8.58 -8.54 13.61
CA TYR A 441 7.29 -9.11 13.21
C TYR A 441 7.08 -10.49 13.82
N ARG A 442 8.12 -11.33 13.83
CA ARG A 442 8.08 -12.64 14.43
C ARG A 442 7.83 -12.55 15.94
N TRP A 443 8.56 -11.68 16.66
CA TRP A 443 8.30 -11.44 18.08
C TRP A 443 6.83 -11.08 18.34
N PHE A 444 6.25 -10.20 17.55
CA PHE A 444 4.85 -9.81 17.69
C PHE A 444 3.90 -11.01 17.51
N GLN A 445 4.10 -11.77 16.44
CA GLN A 445 3.25 -12.94 16.12
C GLN A 445 3.42 -14.10 17.11
N GLU A 446 4.61 -14.30 17.69
CA GLU A 446 4.85 -15.29 18.75
C GLU A 446 4.19 -14.92 20.09
N ASN A 447 3.74 -13.68 20.25
CA ASN A 447 3.13 -13.15 21.47
C ASN A 447 1.70 -12.65 21.25
N ASP A 448 1.03 -13.03 20.17
CA ASP A 448 -0.29 -12.51 19.77
C ASP A 448 -1.49 -13.20 20.45
N ASP A 449 -1.26 -13.93 21.53
CA ASP A 449 -2.33 -14.37 22.44
C ASP A 449 -2.87 -13.22 23.33
N SER A 450 -2.22 -12.08 23.29
CA SER A 450 -2.67 -10.86 23.97
C SER A 450 -2.23 -9.63 23.19
N VAL A 451 -2.91 -8.52 23.40
CA VAL A 451 -2.56 -7.24 22.79
C VAL A 451 -1.16 -6.80 23.26
N GLN A 452 -0.23 -6.71 22.32
CA GLN A 452 1.12 -6.21 22.55
C GLN A 452 1.16 -4.69 22.44
N THR A 453 2.06 -4.06 23.19
CA THR A 453 2.31 -2.62 23.16
C THR A 453 3.79 -2.32 22.98
N ILE A 454 4.11 -1.08 22.67
CA ILE A 454 5.49 -0.56 22.64
C ILE A 454 6.28 -0.77 23.96
N HIS A 455 5.60 -1.17 25.04
CA HIS A 455 6.17 -1.45 26.36
C HIS A 455 6.37 -2.95 26.62
N SER A 456 5.80 -3.81 25.77
CA SER A 456 5.84 -5.27 25.98
C SER A 456 7.23 -5.88 25.79
N ASN A 457 8.10 -5.22 24.98
CA ASN A 457 9.47 -5.66 24.76
C ASN A 457 10.45 -4.48 24.77
N LYS A 458 11.39 -4.50 25.72
CA LYS A 458 12.41 -3.45 25.86
C LYS A 458 13.37 -3.35 24.66
N ASP A 459 13.51 -4.41 23.89
CA ASP A 459 14.41 -4.44 22.73
C ASP A 459 13.72 -3.82 21.50
N TYR A 460 12.39 -3.67 21.54
CA TYR A 460 11.56 -3.04 20.51
C TYR A 460 10.71 -1.91 21.09
N PRO A 461 11.32 -0.81 21.60
CA PRO A 461 10.58 0.38 22.03
C PRO A 461 9.90 1.06 20.85
N GLN A 462 9.05 2.06 21.12
CA GLN A 462 8.27 2.78 20.11
C GLN A 462 9.09 3.34 18.95
N PHE A 463 10.29 3.85 19.24
CA PHE A 463 11.16 4.47 18.23
C PHE A 463 12.40 3.61 18.02
N LEU A 464 12.56 3.14 16.80
CA LEU A 464 13.62 2.27 16.34
C LEU A 464 14.41 2.94 15.22
N GLN A 465 15.69 2.59 15.14
CA GLN A 465 16.61 2.97 14.07
C GLN A 465 16.93 1.76 13.22
N ASN A 466 16.82 1.91 11.90
CA ASN A 466 17.21 0.90 10.93
C ASN A 466 18.76 0.87 10.78
N ASP A 467 19.41 -0.16 11.32
CA ASP A 467 20.84 -0.41 11.14
C ASP A 467 21.05 -1.30 9.91
N ILE A 468 21.10 -0.66 8.75
CA ILE A 468 21.21 -1.32 7.44
C ILE A 468 22.54 -2.12 7.33
N GLU A 469 23.64 -1.61 7.91
CA GLU A 469 24.94 -2.27 7.81
C GLU A 469 24.96 -3.62 8.53
N ASN A 470 24.18 -3.76 9.61
CA ASN A 470 24.13 -4.96 10.45
C ASN A 470 22.84 -5.76 10.31
N ASN A 471 21.92 -5.37 9.43
CA ASN A 471 20.58 -5.96 9.28
C ASN A 471 19.79 -6.05 10.59
N LYS A 472 19.81 -4.98 11.40
CA LYS A 472 19.18 -4.96 12.73
C LYS A 472 18.30 -3.72 12.91
N LEU A 473 17.31 -3.86 13.79
CA LEU A 473 16.64 -2.74 14.42
C LEU A 473 17.27 -2.49 15.79
N VAL A 474 17.56 -1.24 16.09
CA VAL A 474 18.08 -0.82 17.40
C VAL A 474 17.23 0.33 17.94
N PRO A 475 17.11 0.49 19.27
CA PRO A 475 16.43 1.66 19.84
C PRO A 475 17.04 2.96 19.32
N GLU A 476 16.18 3.91 18.90
CA GLU A 476 16.61 5.25 18.51
C GLU A 476 17.17 6.00 19.72
N LYS A 477 18.23 6.79 19.52
CA LYS A 477 18.95 7.50 20.58
C LYS A 477 18.69 9.00 20.54
#